data_7f7ed134f5d9182d585dbf08db73371b
#
_entry.id   7f7ed134f5d9182d585dbf08db73371b
#
_cell.length_a   1.000
_cell.length_b   1.000
_cell.length_c   1.000
_cell.angle_alpha   90.00
_cell.angle_beta   90.00
_cell.angle_gamma   90.00
#
_symmetry.space_group_name_H-M   'P 1'
#
loop_
_entity.id
_entity.type
_entity.pdbx_description
1 polymer ?
#
loop_
_entity_poly.entity_id
_entity_poly.type
_entity_poly.pdbx_seq_one_letter_code
_entity_poly.pdbx_strand_id
1 'polypeptide(L)'
;MKTQLQRIAEIAKTNKEEKFTSLIHLINQESLIECHREMKRKKSSGVDQVTKDIYEANLIENVKDLVNRMKTNSYRPNPVLRTYIPQAGSKDKRPLGIPSYEDKLVQLALSKILGAIYEEDFLDSSFGFRPGRGCHDALKALNRIIEERDTNYVVDADIKGFFDHVDHKWLITFLKHRISDPKIIGLITKFLKSGIMEEGNYLDTTEGTPQGGVISPILANIYLHYVLDLWFEKVVRKRCKGDAYIVRYADDFVCCFEYEQEAKVFYNTLIERLKEFNLEIAEEKTKIIRFGKNASIGALKLGKQNRKHSIS
;
A
#
# COMPACT_ATOMS: atom_id res chain seq x y z
N MET A 1 17.00 13.99 -11.98
CA MET A 1 16.03 13.60 -10.93
C MET A 1 16.67 12.99 -9.70
N LYS A 2 17.60 12.04 -9.80
CA LYS A 2 18.18 11.27 -8.67
C LYS A 2 18.73 12.14 -7.53
N THR A 3 19.58 13.12 -7.82
CA THR A 3 20.18 14.03 -6.81
C THR A 3 19.16 14.87 -6.07
N GLN A 4 18.10 15.31 -6.76
CA GLN A 4 17.02 16.09 -6.15
C GLN A 4 16.17 15.22 -5.21
N LEU A 5 15.89 13.96 -5.58
CA LEU A 5 15.18 13.01 -4.73
C LEU A 5 15.98 12.64 -3.48
N GLN A 6 17.31 12.50 -3.62
CA GLN A 6 18.20 12.27 -2.46
C GLN A 6 18.12 13.44 -1.46
N ARG A 7 18.16 14.69 -1.96
CA ARG A 7 18.03 15.87 -1.10
C ARG A 7 16.67 15.93 -0.40
N ILE A 8 15.59 15.56 -1.10
CA ILE A 8 14.24 15.46 -0.51
C ILE A 8 14.23 14.41 0.60
N ALA A 9 14.81 13.23 0.37
CA ALA A 9 14.90 12.18 1.38
C ALA A 9 15.69 12.63 2.62
N GLU A 10 16.82 13.33 2.44
CA GLU A 10 17.60 13.89 3.55
C GLU A 10 16.79 14.89 4.37
N ILE A 11 16.06 15.80 3.72
CA ILE A 11 15.17 16.74 4.41
C ILE A 11 14.04 15.99 5.13
N ALA A 12 13.40 15.02 4.48
CA ALA A 12 12.32 14.22 5.07
C ALA A 12 12.79 13.44 6.30
N LYS A 13 14.02 12.92 6.25
CA LYS A 13 14.65 12.19 7.34
C LYS A 13 14.96 13.07 8.54
N THR A 14 15.52 14.25 8.29
CA THR A 14 15.96 15.16 9.36
C THR A 14 14.83 15.96 9.98
N ASN A 15 13.78 16.28 9.20
CA ASN A 15 12.62 17.01 9.68
C ASN A 15 11.30 16.26 9.34
N LYS A 16 10.78 15.53 10.34
CA LYS A 16 9.54 14.75 10.18
C LYS A 16 8.28 15.60 10.04
N GLU A 17 8.32 16.86 10.41
CA GLU A 17 7.21 17.82 10.30
C GLU A 17 7.28 18.66 9.02
N GLU A 18 8.34 18.53 8.22
CA GLU A 18 8.51 19.28 6.97
C GLU A 18 7.37 19.01 6.00
N LYS A 19 6.81 20.11 5.44
CA LYS A 19 5.80 20.06 4.40
C LYS A 19 6.38 20.59 3.09
N PHE A 20 6.53 19.69 2.14
CA PHE A 20 7.07 20.02 0.82
C PHE A 20 6.08 20.82 -0.01
N THR A 21 6.43 22.07 -0.34
CA THR A 21 5.55 23.05 -1.01
C THR A 21 5.75 23.13 -2.52
N SER A 22 6.90 22.66 -3.03
CA SER A 22 7.26 22.76 -4.44
C SER A 22 7.93 21.48 -4.93
N LEU A 23 7.13 20.59 -5.51
CA LEU A 23 7.58 19.28 -6.01
C LEU A 23 7.26 19.07 -7.50
N ILE A 24 6.25 19.79 -8.03
CA ILE A 24 5.78 19.56 -9.41
C ILE A 24 6.88 19.80 -10.45
N HIS A 25 7.83 20.72 -10.20
CA HIS A 25 8.94 21.02 -11.10
C HIS A 25 9.89 19.82 -11.33
N LEU A 26 9.83 18.81 -10.44
CA LEU A 26 10.58 17.55 -10.58
C LEU A 26 10.01 16.68 -11.69
N ILE A 27 8.76 16.89 -12.08
CA ILE A 27 8.14 16.23 -13.23
C ILE A 27 8.36 17.11 -14.46
N ASN A 28 9.45 16.88 -15.14
CA ASN A 28 9.90 17.63 -16.31
C ASN A 28 10.34 16.66 -17.44
N GLN A 29 10.74 17.20 -18.59
CA GLN A 29 11.12 16.40 -19.75
C GLN A 29 12.22 15.37 -19.40
N GLU A 30 13.26 15.80 -18.71
CA GLU A 30 14.38 14.94 -18.35
C GLU A 30 13.94 13.78 -17.45
N SER A 31 13.18 14.06 -16.40
CA SER A 31 12.69 13.03 -15.47
C SER A 31 11.70 12.06 -16.11
N LEU A 32 10.84 12.53 -17.04
CA LEU A 32 9.91 11.65 -17.77
C LEU A 32 10.63 10.77 -18.78
N ILE A 33 11.70 11.26 -19.41
CA ILE A 33 12.57 10.45 -20.27
C ILE A 33 13.31 9.38 -19.44
N GLU A 34 13.79 9.72 -18.24
CA GLU A 34 14.33 8.73 -17.31
C GLU A 34 13.29 7.66 -16.95
N CYS A 35 12.06 8.05 -16.61
CA CYS A 35 10.95 7.13 -16.35
C CYS A 35 10.66 6.24 -17.56
N HIS A 36 10.67 6.80 -18.78
CA HIS A 36 10.48 6.02 -20.00
C HIS A 36 11.56 4.94 -20.17
N ARG A 37 12.83 5.26 -19.91
CA ARG A 37 13.94 4.27 -19.97
C ARG A 37 13.74 3.11 -19.00
N GLU A 38 13.23 3.37 -17.80
CA GLU A 38 12.98 2.37 -16.75
C GLU A 38 11.75 1.49 -17.04
N MET A 39 10.79 1.98 -17.83
CA MET A 39 9.59 1.20 -18.17
C MET A 39 9.93 -0.05 -18.99
N LYS A 40 9.41 -1.21 -18.56
CA LYS A 40 9.58 -2.48 -19.31
C LYS A 40 8.80 -2.44 -20.64
N ARG A 41 9.39 -2.98 -21.72
CA ARG A 41 8.76 -3.00 -23.07
C ARG A 41 7.48 -3.84 -23.12
N LYS A 42 7.47 -5.02 -22.50
CA LYS A 42 6.36 -5.98 -22.52
C LYS A 42 5.27 -5.68 -21.50
N LYS A 43 4.83 -4.42 -21.36
CA LYS A 43 3.68 -4.08 -20.52
C LYS A 43 2.44 -3.79 -21.39
N SER A 44 1.27 -4.25 -20.92
CA SER A 44 -0.01 -4.02 -21.58
C SER A 44 -0.29 -2.53 -21.77
N SER A 45 -0.86 -2.15 -22.93
CA SER A 45 -1.35 -0.79 -23.22
C SER A 45 -2.65 -0.50 -22.47
N GLY A 46 -2.92 0.77 -22.22
CA GLY A 46 -4.21 1.24 -21.70
C GLY A 46 -5.28 1.38 -22.76
N VAL A 47 -6.30 2.20 -22.50
CA VAL A 47 -7.43 2.46 -23.43
C VAL A 47 -6.98 3.07 -24.75
N ASP A 48 -5.87 3.79 -24.77
CA ASP A 48 -5.28 4.45 -25.93
C ASP A 48 -4.49 3.51 -26.85
N GLN A 49 -4.33 2.24 -26.46
CA GLN A 49 -3.54 1.22 -27.16
C GLN A 49 -2.07 1.61 -27.41
N VAL A 50 -1.56 2.66 -26.75
CA VAL A 50 -0.17 3.11 -26.88
C VAL A 50 0.75 2.19 -26.12
N THR A 51 1.69 1.56 -26.83
CA THR A 51 2.78 0.77 -26.24
C THR A 51 4.03 1.62 -26.06
N LYS A 52 5.04 1.07 -25.34
CA LYS A 52 6.34 1.74 -25.21
C LYS A 52 6.98 2.03 -26.57
N ASP A 53 6.93 1.09 -27.50
CA ASP A 53 7.58 1.22 -28.82
C ASP A 53 6.89 2.28 -29.67
N ILE A 54 5.55 2.35 -29.64
CA ILE A 54 4.78 3.41 -30.31
C ILE A 54 5.13 4.78 -29.75
N TYR A 55 5.19 4.92 -28.43
CA TYR A 55 5.53 6.18 -27.77
C TYR A 55 6.98 6.61 -28.02
N GLU A 56 7.91 5.64 -28.05
CA GLU A 56 9.35 5.86 -28.27
C GLU A 56 9.66 6.42 -29.67
N ALA A 57 8.83 6.12 -30.69
CA ALA A 57 9.01 6.61 -32.05
C ALA A 57 9.08 8.15 -32.15
N ASN A 58 8.35 8.86 -31.28
CA ASN A 58 8.35 10.33 -31.20
C ASN A 58 8.57 10.80 -29.76
N LEU A 59 9.45 10.15 -29.00
CA LEU A 59 9.62 10.33 -27.55
C LEU A 59 9.77 11.80 -27.13
N ILE A 60 10.65 12.54 -27.79
CA ILE A 60 10.98 13.93 -27.39
C ILE A 60 9.77 14.84 -27.55
N GLU A 61 9.06 14.75 -28.67
CA GLU A 61 7.87 15.56 -28.93
C GLU A 61 6.71 15.16 -28.03
N ASN A 62 6.48 13.86 -27.82
CA ASN A 62 5.45 13.34 -26.92
C ASN A 62 5.68 13.83 -25.48
N VAL A 63 6.91 13.72 -24.97
CA VAL A 63 7.23 14.18 -23.60
C VAL A 63 7.15 15.69 -23.48
N LYS A 64 7.56 16.44 -24.51
CA LYS A 64 7.45 17.90 -24.55
C LYS A 64 5.99 18.37 -24.51
N ASP A 65 5.12 17.72 -25.28
CA ASP A 65 3.69 17.99 -25.26
C ASP A 65 3.07 17.64 -23.91
N LEU A 66 3.38 16.46 -23.34
CA LEU A 66 2.91 16.05 -22.03
C LEU A 66 3.28 17.07 -20.94
N VAL A 67 4.54 17.52 -20.91
CA VAL A 67 4.99 18.55 -19.95
C VAL A 67 4.26 19.87 -20.16
N ASN A 68 4.01 20.26 -21.42
CA ASN A 68 3.25 21.48 -21.73
C ASN A 68 1.80 21.36 -21.21
N ARG A 69 1.11 20.25 -21.48
CA ARG A 69 -0.25 19.99 -20.95
C ARG A 69 -0.29 20.00 -19.41
N MET A 70 0.76 19.49 -18.74
CA MET A 70 0.87 19.57 -17.28
C MET A 70 1.06 21.02 -16.79
N LYS A 71 1.91 21.82 -17.46
CA LYS A 71 2.14 23.24 -17.11
C LYS A 71 0.89 24.09 -17.28
N THR A 72 0.14 23.90 -18.35
CA THR A 72 -1.09 24.63 -18.67
C THR A 72 -2.32 24.08 -17.94
N ASN A 73 -2.15 23.06 -17.08
CA ASN A 73 -3.21 22.36 -16.36
C ASN A 73 -4.27 21.72 -17.27
N SER A 74 -3.95 21.48 -18.54
CA SER A 74 -4.81 20.79 -19.51
C SER A 74 -4.65 19.27 -19.51
N TYR A 75 -3.61 18.77 -18.87
CA TYR A 75 -3.41 17.31 -18.72
C TYR A 75 -4.58 16.67 -17.94
N ARG A 76 -5.12 15.60 -18.52
CA ARG A 76 -6.15 14.75 -17.92
C ARG A 76 -5.72 13.30 -18.10
N PRO A 77 -5.62 12.49 -17.02
CA PRO A 77 -5.41 11.06 -17.14
C PRO A 77 -6.56 10.40 -17.90
N ASN A 78 -6.25 9.39 -18.69
CA ASN A 78 -7.26 8.55 -19.30
C ASN A 78 -7.91 7.61 -18.24
N PRO A 79 -9.13 7.12 -18.50
CA PRO A 79 -9.70 6.04 -17.72
C PRO A 79 -8.78 4.82 -17.72
N VAL A 80 -8.74 4.11 -16.61
CA VAL A 80 -7.93 2.90 -16.49
C VAL A 80 -8.65 1.73 -17.18
N LEU A 81 -7.99 1.04 -18.09
CA LEU A 81 -8.56 -0.13 -18.76
C LEU A 81 -8.64 -1.30 -17.76
N ARG A 82 -9.85 -1.75 -17.44
CA ARG A 82 -10.07 -2.91 -16.59
C ARG A 82 -9.86 -4.21 -17.36
N THR A 83 -9.10 -5.10 -16.78
CA THR A 83 -8.91 -6.47 -17.22
C THR A 83 -8.94 -7.41 -16.03
N TYR A 84 -9.13 -8.70 -16.28
CA TYR A 84 -9.25 -9.70 -15.22
C TYR A 84 -8.17 -10.75 -15.37
N ILE A 85 -7.46 -11.04 -14.29
CA ILE A 85 -6.46 -12.12 -14.22
C ILE A 85 -6.96 -13.24 -13.32
N PRO A 86 -6.73 -14.53 -13.67
CA PRO A 86 -7.06 -15.65 -12.79
C PRO A 86 -6.33 -15.52 -11.45
N GLN A 87 -7.04 -15.78 -10.36
CA GLN A 87 -6.43 -15.84 -9.03
C GLN A 87 -6.07 -17.29 -8.72
N ALA A 88 -4.82 -17.53 -8.33
CA ALA A 88 -4.34 -18.86 -7.98
C ALA A 88 -5.16 -19.41 -6.79
N GLY A 89 -5.71 -20.64 -6.95
CA GLY A 89 -6.48 -21.31 -5.90
C GLY A 89 -7.93 -20.86 -5.74
N SER A 90 -8.43 -19.95 -6.58
CA SER A 90 -9.84 -19.50 -6.57
C SER A 90 -10.44 -19.58 -7.99
N LYS A 91 -11.78 -19.68 -8.06
CA LYS A 91 -12.54 -19.51 -9.31
C LYS A 91 -12.70 -18.02 -9.67
N ASP A 92 -12.43 -17.13 -8.72
CA ASP A 92 -12.57 -15.70 -8.89
C ASP A 92 -11.41 -15.13 -9.71
N LYS A 93 -11.70 -14.03 -10.40
CA LYS A 93 -10.71 -13.28 -11.16
C LYS A 93 -10.39 -11.98 -10.42
N ARG A 94 -9.10 -11.65 -10.33
CA ARG A 94 -8.67 -10.38 -9.75
C ARG A 94 -8.79 -9.28 -10.81
N PRO A 95 -9.53 -8.18 -10.54
CA PRO A 95 -9.57 -7.04 -11.42
C PRO A 95 -8.21 -6.32 -11.42
N LEU A 96 -7.72 -5.99 -12.61
CA LEU A 96 -6.47 -5.23 -12.80
C LEU A 96 -6.78 -4.01 -13.65
N GLY A 97 -6.30 -2.85 -13.23
CA GLY A 97 -6.42 -1.61 -13.96
C GLY A 97 -5.13 -1.26 -14.72
N ILE A 98 -5.22 -1.07 -16.02
CA ILE A 98 -4.08 -0.75 -16.89
C ILE A 98 -4.17 0.73 -17.31
N PRO A 99 -3.34 1.64 -16.75
CA PRO A 99 -3.28 3.03 -17.19
C PRO A 99 -2.71 3.16 -18.60
N SER A 100 -3.03 4.25 -19.28
CA SER A 100 -2.39 4.66 -20.53
C SER A 100 -0.89 4.87 -20.38
N TYR A 101 -0.16 4.82 -21.50
CA TYR A 101 1.31 4.85 -21.42
C TYR A 101 1.85 6.13 -20.79
N GLU A 102 1.36 7.30 -21.19
CA GLU A 102 1.74 8.58 -20.58
C GLU A 102 1.41 8.65 -19.09
N ASP A 103 0.23 8.13 -18.70
CA ASP A 103 -0.19 8.08 -17.31
C ASP A 103 0.75 7.24 -16.46
N LYS A 104 1.25 6.13 -17.01
CA LYS A 104 2.29 5.32 -16.32
C LYS A 104 3.58 6.10 -16.09
N LEU A 105 4.01 6.93 -17.05
CA LEU A 105 5.21 7.76 -16.90
C LEU A 105 5.04 8.80 -15.77
N VAL A 106 3.91 9.50 -15.77
CA VAL A 106 3.60 10.49 -14.74
C VAL A 106 3.44 9.83 -13.37
N GLN A 107 2.74 8.70 -13.31
CA GLN A 107 2.60 7.92 -12.07
C GLN A 107 3.94 7.42 -11.54
N LEU A 108 4.87 7.00 -12.42
CA LEU A 108 6.21 6.58 -12.00
C LEU A 108 7.02 7.75 -11.42
N ALA A 109 6.97 8.91 -12.06
CA ALA A 109 7.62 10.11 -11.54
C ALA A 109 7.04 10.52 -10.16
N LEU A 110 5.72 10.50 -10.02
CA LEU A 110 5.05 10.75 -8.73
C LEU A 110 5.45 9.70 -7.68
N SER A 111 5.46 8.42 -8.03
CA SER A 111 5.84 7.34 -7.11
C SER A 111 7.27 7.52 -6.58
N LYS A 112 8.20 7.99 -7.42
CA LYS A 112 9.58 8.31 -6.99
C LYS A 112 9.63 9.50 -6.04
N ILE A 113 8.85 10.54 -6.29
CA ILE A 113 8.80 11.73 -5.42
C ILE A 113 8.19 11.35 -4.06
N LEU A 114 7.06 10.63 -4.06
CA LEU A 114 6.41 10.16 -2.84
C LEU A 114 7.32 9.20 -2.07
N GLY A 115 8.00 8.28 -2.79
CA GLY A 115 8.95 7.35 -2.20
C GLY A 115 10.09 8.07 -1.48
N ALA A 116 10.67 9.10 -2.07
CA ALA A 116 11.74 9.88 -1.45
C ALA A 116 11.32 10.56 -0.12
N ILE A 117 10.02 10.84 0.06
CA ILE A 117 9.49 11.45 1.28
C ILE A 117 9.09 10.37 2.28
N TYR A 118 8.22 9.44 1.87
CA TYR A 118 7.53 8.52 2.79
C TYR A 118 8.35 7.29 3.19
N GLU A 119 9.39 6.89 2.42
CA GLU A 119 10.31 5.86 2.87
C GLU A 119 11.02 6.22 4.18
N GLU A 120 11.23 7.51 4.41
CA GLU A 120 11.80 8.02 5.66
C GLU A 120 10.78 8.00 6.83
N ASP A 121 9.48 7.93 6.53
CA ASP A 121 8.42 7.91 7.56
C ASP A 121 7.94 6.49 7.89
N PHE A 122 7.98 5.58 6.92
CA PHE A 122 7.48 4.21 7.09
C PHE A 122 8.22 3.45 8.18
N LEU A 123 7.47 2.74 9.02
CA LEU A 123 8.03 1.94 10.09
C LEU A 123 8.76 0.69 9.55
N ASP A 124 9.65 0.16 10.36
CA ASP A 124 10.42 -1.06 10.03
C ASP A 124 9.55 -2.31 9.96
N SER A 125 8.38 -2.30 10.56
CA SER A 125 7.38 -3.36 10.50
C SER A 125 6.66 -3.48 9.15
N SER A 126 6.81 -2.50 8.24
CA SER A 126 6.20 -2.48 6.89
C SER A 126 7.21 -2.88 5.83
N PHE A 127 6.89 -3.88 4.99
CA PHE A 127 7.81 -4.49 4.01
C PHE A 127 7.33 -4.41 2.56
N GLY A 128 6.05 -4.62 2.28
CA GLY A 128 5.52 -4.71 0.92
C GLY A 128 5.69 -3.43 0.12
N PHE A 129 6.00 -3.57 -1.18
CA PHE A 129 6.16 -2.47 -2.13
C PHE A 129 7.24 -1.42 -1.79
N ARG A 130 8.17 -1.76 -0.91
CA ARG A 130 9.26 -0.87 -0.49
C ARG A 130 10.61 -1.29 -1.08
N PRO A 131 11.48 -0.33 -1.43
CA PRO A 131 12.82 -0.63 -1.93
C PRO A 131 13.64 -1.44 -0.93
N GLY A 132 14.30 -2.51 -1.41
CA GLY A 132 15.19 -3.33 -0.58
C GLY A 132 14.51 -4.17 0.49
N ARG A 133 13.16 -4.25 0.49
CA ARG A 133 12.37 -5.05 1.44
C ARG A 133 11.46 -6.02 0.68
N GLY A 134 11.68 -7.31 0.87
CA GLY A 134 10.92 -8.37 0.21
C GLY A 134 10.08 -9.19 1.17
N CYS A 135 9.29 -10.12 0.61
CA CYS A 135 8.48 -11.05 1.40
C CYS A 135 9.35 -11.89 2.37
N HIS A 136 10.53 -12.31 1.92
CA HIS A 136 11.46 -13.05 2.78
C HIS A 136 11.96 -12.23 3.98
N ASP A 137 12.06 -10.91 3.86
CA ASP A 137 12.47 -10.05 4.98
C ASP A 137 11.34 -9.91 5.99
N ALA A 138 10.08 -9.82 5.53
CA ALA A 138 8.90 -9.86 6.39
C ALA A 138 8.82 -11.20 7.15
N LEU A 139 9.01 -12.33 6.46
CA LEU A 139 9.02 -13.65 7.09
C LEU A 139 10.15 -13.81 8.10
N LYS A 140 11.36 -13.31 7.81
CA LYS A 140 12.47 -13.31 8.78
C LYS A 140 12.15 -12.47 10.01
N ALA A 141 11.54 -11.30 9.82
CA ALA A 141 11.13 -10.44 10.94
C ALA A 141 10.08 -11.15 11.81
N LEU A 142 9.08 -11.78 11.19
CA LEU A 142 8.05 -12.56 11.90
C LEU A 142 8.68 -13.74 12.63
N ASN A 143 9.57 -14.50 12.00
CA ASN A 143 10.25 -15.64 12.61
C ASN A 143 11.06 -15.22 13.86
N ARG A 144 11.79 -14.09 13.76
CA ARG A 144 12.53 -13.53 14.90
C ARG A 144 11.60 -13.16 16.07
N ILE A 145 10.43 -12.58 15.79
CA ILE A 145 9.43 -12.25 16.81
C ILE A 145 8.96 -13.55 17.50
N ILE A 146 8.66 -14.59 16.72
CA ILE A 146 8.16 -15.86 17.23
C ILE A 146 9.20 -16.60 18.08
N GLU A 147 10.48 -16.56 17.68
CA GLU A 147 11.56 -17.30 18.36
C GLU A 147 12.14 -16.56 19.55
N GLU A 148 12.29 -15.23 19.47
CA GLU A 148 13.05 -14.43 20.42
C GLU A 148 12.17 -13.67 21.42
N ARG A 149 10.86 -13.50 21.15
CA ARG A 149 9.95 -12.70 21.98
C ARG A 149 8.92 -13.56 22.70
N ASP A 150 8.39 -13.02 23.79
CA ASP A 150 7.35 -13.69 24.58
C ASP A 150 5.98 -13.53 23.94
N THR A 151 5.82 -14.01 22.70
CA THR A 151 4.56 -13.96 21.96
C THR A 151 3.92 -15.35 21.86
N ASN A 152 2.63 -15.44 22.17
CA ASN A 152 1.89 -16.71 22.23
C ASN A 152 0.60 -16.69 21.38
N TYR A 153 0.20 -15.55 20.87
CA TYR A 153 -1.02 -15.37 20.10
C TYR A 153 -0.75 -14.55 18.86
N VAL A 154 -1.25 -15.03 17.73
CA VAL A 154 -1.18 -14.35 16.43
C VAL A 154 -2.58 -13.96 15.99
N VAL A 155 -2.75 -12.71 15.61
CA VAL A 155 -3.89 -12.24 14.84
C VAL A 155 -3.42 -12.15 13.38
N ASP A 156 -3.88 -13.09 12.55
CA ASP A 156 -3.69 -13.08 11.10
C ASP A 156 -4.92 -12.40 10.51
N ALA A 157 -4.75 -11.23 9.91
CA ALA A 157 -5.84 -10.37 9.51
C ALA A 157 -5.70 -9.92 8.05
N ASP A 158 -6.83 -9.95 7.33
CA ASP A 158 -6.96 -9.55 5.93
C ASP A 158 -7.99 -8.40 5.82
N ILE A 159 -7.66 -7.36 5.04
CA ILE A 159 -8.57 -6.25 4.75
C ILE A 159 -9.34 -6.57 3.48
N LYS A 160 -10.68 -6.60 3.58
CA LYS A 160 -11.56 -6.95 2.47
C LYS A 160 -11.43 -5.93 1.33
N GLY A 161 -10.95 -6.40 0.17
CA GLY A 161 -10.88 -5.59 -1.04
C GLY A 161 -10.14 -4.25 -0.86
N PHE A 162 -9.05 -4.22 -0.10
CA PHE A 162 -8.37 -2.99 0.33
C PHE A 162 -8.22 -1.94 -0.77
N PHE A 163 -7.69 -2.32 -1.95
CA PHE A 163 -7.44 -1.38 -3.04
C PHE A 163 -8.71 -0.76 -3.62
N ASP A 164 -9.84 -1.46 -3.52
CA ASP A 164 -11.12 -1.00 -4.05
C ASP A 164 -11.83 -0.05 -3.08
N HIS A 165 -11.44 -0.03 -1.79
CA HIS A 165 -12.08 0.75 -0.73
C HIS A 165 -11.21 1.85 -0.09
N VAL A 166 -10.07 2.17 -0.70
CA VAL A 166 -9.24 3.30 -0.24
C VAL A 166 -10.02 4.60 -0.38
N ASP A 167 -10.37 5.23 0.73
CA ASP A 167 -11.10 6.51 0.73
C ASP A 167 -10.22 7.65 0.22
N HIS A 168 -10.66 8.32 -0.86
CA HIS A 168 -9.90 9.40 -1.49
C HIS A 168 -9.70 10.60 -0.57
N LYS A 169 -10.67 10.94 0.30
CA LYS A 169 -10.58 12.09 1.20
C LYS A 169 -9.54 11.84 2.28
N TRP A 170 -9.57 10.65 2.88
CA TRP A 170 -8.57 10.24 3.86
C TRP A 170 -7.17 10.17 3.24
N LEU A 171 -7.03 9.55 2.06
CA LEU A 171 -5.73 9.48 1.38
C LEU A 171 -5.16 10.87 1.12
N ILE A 172 -5.96 11.82 0.61
CA ILE A 172 -5.53 13.20 0.38
C ILE A 172 -5.18 13.89 1.71
N THR A 173 -5.91 13.63 2.77
CA THR A 173 -5.61 14.14 4.12
C THR A 173 -4.24 13.64 4.58
N PHE A 174 -3.96 12.35 4.45
CA PHE A 174 -2.68 11.75 4.82
C PHE A 174 -1.52 12.32 3.98
N LEU A 175 -1.72 12.45 2.67
CA LEU A 175 -0.72 13.09 1.81
C LEU A 175 -0.39 14.52 2.24
N LYS A 176 -1.38 15.29 2.69
CA LYS A 176 -1.20 16.68 3.14
C LYS A 176 -0.42 16.82 4.45
N HIS A 177 -0.16 15.73 5.18
CA HIS A 177 0.76 15.79 6.33
C HIS A 177 2.18 16.15 5.89
N ARG A 178 2.62 15.68 4.71
CA ARG A 178 3.98 15.91 4.19
C ARG A 178 4.01 16.77 2.92
N ILE A 179 2.91 16.90 2.20
CA ILE A 179 2.85 17.56 0.88
C ILE A 179 1.87 18.72 0.92
N SER A 180 2.38 19.91 0.72
CA SER A 180 1.61 21.15 0.57
C SER A 180 1.60 21.69 -0.87
N ASP A 181 2.26 21.01 -1.84
CA ASP A 181 2.22 21.37 -3.25
C ASP A 181 0.83 21.06 -3.84
N PRO A 182 0.02 22.09 -4.17
CA PRO A 182 -1.36 21.89 -4.64
C PRO A 182 -1.39 21.22 -6.03
N LYS A 183 -0.34 21.35 -6.84
CA LYS A 183 -0.27 20.75 -8.16
C LYS A 183 -0.03 19.24 -8.06
N ILE A 184 0.82 18.79 -7.13
CA ILE A 184 1.03 17.36 -6.84
C ILE A 184 -0.26 16.74 -6.28
N ILE A 185 -0.88 17.37 -5.27
CA ILE A 185 -2.14 16.89 -4.71
C ILE A 185 -3.24 16.86 -5.78
N GLY A 186 -3.35 17.92 -6.60
CA GLY A 186 -4.30 17.98 -7.71
C GLY A 186 -4.06 16.88 -8.75
N LEU A 187 -2.81 16.56 -9.07
CA LEU A 187 -2.45 15.52 -10.03
C LEU A 187 -2.79 14.11 -9.49
N ILE A 188 -2.48 13.82 -8.24
CA ILE A 188 -2.88 12.58 -7.58
C ILE A 188 -4.41 12.45 -7.57
N THR A 189 -5.12 13.52 -7.21
CA THR A 189 -6.60 13.53 -7.23
C THR A 189 -7.17 13.25 -8.63
N LYS A 190 -6.55 13.77 -9.70
CA LYS A 190 -6.95 13.44 -11.08
C LYS A 190 -6.79 11.96 -11.38
N PHE A 191 -5.70 11.31 -10.94
CA PHE A 191 -5.52 9.86 -11.12
C PHE A 191 -6.54 9.04 -10.33
N LEU A 192 -6.85 9.42 -9.11
CA LEU A 192 -7.86 8.74 -8.29
C LEU A 192 -9.28 8.82 -8.92
N LYS A 193 -9.56 9.91 -9.64
CA LYS A 193 -10.84 10.19 -10.29
C LYS A 193 -10.84 9.95 -11.81
N SER A 194 -9.85 9.28 -12.36
CA SER A 194 -9.76 9.08 -13.81
C SER A 194 -10.83 8.14 -14.37
N GLY A 195 -11.50 7.39 -13.51
CA GLY A 195 -12.50 6.41 -13.90
C GLY A 195 -11.90 5.11 -14.43
N ILE A 196 -12.78 4.19 -14.73
CA ILE A 196 -12.46 2.85 -15.23
C ILE A 196 -13.20 2.65 -16.55
N MET A 197 -12.51 2.10 -17.55
CA MET A 197 -13.11 1.62 -18.79
C MET A 197 -13.21 0.09 -18.73
N GLU A 198 -14.42 -0.44 -18.71
CA GLU A 198 -14.70 -1.87 -18.66
C GLU A 198 -15.65 -2.26 -19.78
N GLU A 199 -15.22 -3.15 -20.65
CA GLU A 199 -16.01 -3.62 -21.80
C GLU A 199 -16.62 -2.48 -22.66
N GLY A 200 -15.89 -1.38 -22.79
CA GLY A 200 -16.33 -0.20 -23.54
C GLY A 200 -17.22 0.78 -22.76
N ASN A 201 -17.56 0.47 -21.50
CA ASN A 201 -18.34 1.34 -20.63
C ASN A 201 -17.43 2.11 -19.68
N TYR A 202 -17.72 3.41 -19.52
CA TYR A 202 -17.04 4.25 -18.53
C TYR A 202 -17.75 4.16 -17.18
N LEU A 203 -16.95 3.94 -16.13
CA LEU A 203 -17.39 3.88 -14.73
C LEU A 203 -16.63 4.95 -13.93
N ASP A 204 -17.36 5.79 -13.22
CA ASP A 204 -16.75 6.76 -12.29
C ASP A 204 -16.12 6.05 -11.08
N THR A 205 -15.03 6.63 -10.57
CA THR A 205 -14.37 6.16 -9.35
C THR A 205 -14.54 7.20 -8.23
N THR A 206 -15.27 6.83 -7.19
CA THR A 206 -15.49 7.66 -5.99
C THR A 206 -14.58 7.25 -4.84
N GLU A 207 -14.07 6.03 -4.87
CA GLU A 207 -13.15 5.41 -3.92
C GLU A 207 -12.20 4.44 -4.63
N GLY A 208 -11.23 3.94 -3.92
CA GLY A 208 -10.27 2.96 -4.41
C GLY A 208 -9.08 3.56 -5.15
N THR A 209 -8.07 2.74 -5.32
CA THR A 209 -6.93 2.99 -6.21
C THR A 209 -6.85 1.86 -7.24
N PRO A 210 -6.66 2.14 -8.53
CA PRO A 210 -6.64 1.09 -9.54
C PRO A 210 -5.58 0.03 -9.20
N GLN A 211 -5.98 -1.22 -8.96
CA GLN A 211 -5.03 -2.32 -8.85
C GLN A 211 -4.25 -2.45 -10.17
N GLY A 212 -2.91 -2.28 -10.11
CA GLY A 212 -2.04 -2.27 -11.30
C GLY A 212 -1.59 -0.87 -11.75
N GLY A 213 -2.11 0.21 -11.18
CA GLY A 213 -1.54 1.55 -11.32
C GLY A 213 -0.11 1.60 -10.74
N VAL A 214 0.79 2.32 -11.40
CA VAL A 214 2.21 2.41 -10.97
C VAL A 214 2.34 3.14 -9.64
N ILE A 215 1.46 4.08 -9.35
CA ILE A 215 1.44 4.86 -8.10
C ILE A 215 0.69 4.15 -6.97
N SER A 216 -0.22 3.21 -7.27
CA SER A 216 -1.10 2.61 -6.26
C SER A 216 -0.37 1.93 -5.09
N PRO A 217 0.77 1.24 -5.28
CA PRO A 217 1.52 0.64 -4.18
C PRO A 217 2.01 1.64 -3.13
N ILE A 218 2.54 2.78 -3.55
CA ILE A 218 3.02 3.81 -2.59
C ILE A 218 1.83 4.50 -1.89
N LEU A 219 0.73 4.75 -2.60
CA LEU A 219 -0.49 5.32 -2.00
C LEU A 219 -1.10 4.36 -0.97
N ALA A 220 -1.12 3.06 -1.26
CA ALA A 220 -1.55 2.00 -0.34
C ALA A 220 -0.70 2.00 0.95
N ASN A 221 0.62 2.04 0.80
CA ASN A 221 1.53 2.12 1.95
C ASN A 221 1.33 3.39 2.77
N ILE A 222 1.12 4.55 2.14
CA ILE A 222 0.83 5.81 2.84
C ILE A 222 -0.48 5.68 3.63
N TYR A 223 -1.53 5.12 3.02
CA TYR A 223 -2.81 4.93 3.69
C TYR A 223 -2.68 4.05 4.93
N LEU A 224 -2.10 2.86 4.79
CA LEU A 224 -1.94 1.90 5.88
C LEU A 224 -0.94 2.36 6.94
N HIS A 225 0.04 3.17 6.58
CA HIS A 225 0.94 3.80 7.56
C HIS A 225 0.17 4.61 8.60
N TYR A 226 -0.79 5.46 8.17
CA TYR A 226 -1.59 6.27 9.08
C TYR A 226 -2.73 5.50 9.75
N VAL A 227 -3.38 4.61 9.01
CA VAL A 227 -4.53 3.84 9.52
C VAL A 227 -4.10 2.76 10.50
N LEU A 228 -3.04 2.01 10.15
CA LEU A 228 -2.65 0.78 10.86
C LEU A 228 -1.31 0.91 11.57
N ASP A 229 -0.21 1.21 10.84
CA ASP A 229 1.14 1.11 11.40
C ASP A 229 1.37 2.05 12.59
N LEU A 230 1.06 3.35 12.40
CA LEU A 230 1.21 4.35 13.47
C LEU A 230 0.23 4.13 14.63
N TRP A 231 -1.00 3.71 14.33
CA TRP A 231 -1.97 3.39 15.35
C TRP A 231 -1.52 2.18 16.19
N PHE A 232 -1.02 1.12 15.54
CA PHE A 232 -0.47 -0.03 16.27
C PHE A 232 0.68 0.39 17.19
N GLU A 233 1.69 1.08 16.66
CA GLU A 233 2.89 1.45 17.44
C GLU A 233 2.59 2.47 18.53
N LYS A 234 1.76 3.48 18.27
CA LYS A 234 1.54 4.60 19.21
C LYS A 234 0.40 4.36 20.20
N VAL A 235 -0.56 3.50 19.85
CA VAL A 235 -1.77 3.28 20.66
C VAL A 235 -1.85 1.85 21.16
N VAL A 236 -1.89 0.86 20.25
CA VAL A 236 -2.09 -0.56 20.62
C VAL A 236 -0.95 -1.03 21.52
N ARG A 237 0.28 -0.95 21.03
CA ARG A 237 1.47 -1.43 21.71
C ARG A 237 1.64 -0.79 23.10
N LYS A 238 1.33 0.51 23.24
CA LYS A 238 1.42 1.21 24.52
C LYS A 238 0.36 0.80 25.55
N ARG A 239 -0.75 0.21 25.09
CA ARG A 239 -1.82 -0.30 25.97
C ARG A 239 -1.61 -1.74 26.38
N CYS A 240 -0.80 -2.48 25.65
CA CYS A 240 -0.44 -3.86 26.01
C CYS A 240 0.48 -3.86 27.23
N LYS A 241 0.26 -4.82 28.13
CA LYS A 241 1.11 -5.11 29.28
C LYS A 241 2.28 -6.01 28.88
N GLY A 242 2.02 -6.89 27.92
CA GLY A 242 2.99 -7.79 27.35
C GLY A 242 3.55 -7.33 26.01
N ASP A 243 4.37 -8.19 25.41
CA ASP A 243 4.95 -7.97 24.10
C ASP A 243 3.88 -7.95 23.01
N ALA A 244 3.93 -6.93 22.14
CA ALA A 244 3.05 -6.78 20.99
C ALA A 244 3.84 -6.25 19.78
N TYR A 245 3.71 -6.95 18.63
CA TYR A 245 4.43 -6.66 17.39
C TYR A 245 3.50 -6.80 16.19
N ILE A 246 3.77 -6.02 15.14
CA ILE A 246 3.13 -6.12 13.83
C ILE A 246 4.17 -6.36 12.75
N VAL A 247 3.85 -7.20 11.78
CA VAL A 247 4.59 -7.37 10.52
C VAL A 247 3.59 -7.22 9.38
N ARG A 248 3.80 -6.23 8.51
CA ARG A 248 2.91 -5.95 7.38
C ARG A 248 3.64 -6.11 6.05
N TYR A 249 3.02 -6.82 5.13
CA TYR A 249 3.46 -6.92 3.74
C TYR A 249 2.34 -6.46 2.80
N ALA A 250 2.42 -5.23 2.31
CA ALA A 250 1.33 -4.56 1.59
C ALA A 250 0.06 -4.42 2.46
N ASP A 251 -1.05 -5.03 2.05
CA ASP A 251 -2.33 -5.11 2.74
C ASP A 251 -2.45 -6.33 3.67
N ASP A 252 -1.60 -7.34 3.50
CA ASP A 252 -1.51 -8.49 4.42
C ASP A 252 -0.71 -8.12 5.67
N PHE A 253 -1.19 -8.48 6.86
CA PHE A 253 -0.47 -8.23 8.09
C PHE A 253 -0.76 -9.24 9.19
N VAL A 254 0.23 -9.42 10.04
CA VAL A 254 0.19 -10.32 11.19
C VAL A 254 0.57 -9.55 12.44
N CYS A 255 -0.25 -9.66 13.49
CA CYS A 255 0.04 -9.09 14.79
C CYS A 255 0.28 -10.19 15.83
N CYS A 256 1.39 -10.09 16.58
CA CYS A 256 1.78 -11.06 17.60
C CYS A 256 1.60 -10.44 18.98
N PHE A 257 1.06 -11.21 19.93
CA PHE A 257 0.79 -10.78 21.30
C PHE A 257 1.27 -11.83 22.31
N GLU A 258 1.68 -11.36 23.49
CA GLU A 258 2.00 -12.24 24.61
C GLU A 258 0.72 -12.82 25.23
N TYR A 259 -0.32 -12.01 25.44
CA TYR A 259 -1.54 -12.40 26.13
C TYR A 259 -2.76 -12.51 25.20
N GLU A 260 -3.57 -13.55 25.41
CA GLU A 260 -4.78 -13.82 24.64
C GLU A 260 -5.78 -12.66 24.69
N GLN A 261 -5.95 -12.09 25.89
CA GLN A 261 -6.89 -11.01 26.07
C GLN A 261 -6.51 -9.78 25.25
N GLU A 262 -5.21 -9.49 25.12
CA GLU A 262 -4.72 -8.36 24.30
C GLU A 262 -4.95 -8.60 22.82
N ALA A 263 -4.74 -9.84 22.33
CA ALA A 263 -5.06 -10.21 20.95
C ALA A 263 -6.57 -10.04 20.65
N LYS A 264 -7.45 -10.44 21.59
CA LYS A 264 -8.92 -10.27 21.45
C LYS A 264 -9.34 -8.80 21.48
N VAL A 265 -8.79 -8.01 22.40
CA VAL A 265 -9.05 -6.56 22.46
C VAL A 265 -8.56 -5.87 21.20
N PHE A 266 -7.35 -6.23 20.75
CA PHE A 266 -6.82 -5.71 19.47
C PHE A 266 -7.77 -6.02 18.29
N TYR A 267 -8.21 -7.25 18.14
CA TYR A 267 -9.11 -7.66 17.05
C TYR A 267 -10.39 -6.81 17.03
N ASN A 268 -11.05 -6.62 18.17
CA ASN A 268 -12.26 -5.81 18.26
C ASN A 268 -12.00 -4.33 17.94
N THR A 269 -10.91 -3.77 18.49
CA THR A 269 -10.57 -2.37 18.21
C THR A 269 -10.07 -2.15 16.79
N LEU A 270 -9.48 -3.18 16.15
CA LEU A 270 -9.09 -3.15 14.75
C LEU A 270 -10.31 -2.99 13.82
N ILE A 271 -11.40 -3.74 14.08
CA ILE A 271 -12.66 -3.62 13.32
C ILE A 271 -13.18 -2.17 13.38
N GLU A 272 -13.25 -1.59 14.58
CA GLU A 272 -13.69 -0.20 14.77
C GLU A 272 -12.74 0.78 14.06
N ARG A 273 -11.43 0.56 14.20
CA ARG A 273 -10.41 1.39 13.57
C ARG A 273 -10.50 1.38 12.04
N LEU A 274 -10.62 0.23 11.42
CA LEU A 274 -10.75 0.11 9.97
C LEU A 274 -12.02 0.80 9.46
N LYS A 275 -13.13 0.64 10.18
CA LYS A 275 -14.40 1.28 9.85
C LYS A 275 -14.34 2.82 9.85
N GLU A 276 -13.57 3.44 10.76
CA GLU A 276 -13.32 4.90 10.75
C GLU A 276 -12.75 5.40 9.42
N PHE A 277 -12.02 4.53 8.71
CA PHE A 277 -11.35 4.83 7.44
C PHE A 277 -12.00 4.13 6.24
N ASN A 278 -13.28 3.78 6.34
CA ASN A 278 -14.05 3.12 5.28
C ASN A 278 -13.46 1.79 4.80
N LEU A 279 -12.76 1.08 5.69
CA LEU A 279 -12.22 -0.26 5.45
C LEU A 279 -12.98 -1.30 6.29
N GLU A 280 -13.01 -2.53 5.79
CA GLU A 280 -13.61 -3.67 6.47
C GLU A 280 -12.59 -4.81 6.61
N ILE A 281 -12.68 -5.55 7.71
CA ILE A 281 -11.91 -6.77 7.90
C ILE A 281 -12.60 -7.94 7.18
N ALA A 282 -11.83 -8.82 6.55
CA ALA A 282 -12.33 -10.08 6.01
C ALA A 282 -12.45 -11.08 7.17
N GLU A 283 -13.61 -11.10 7.84
CA GLU A 283 -13.82 -11.92 9.06
C GLU A 283 -13.59 -13.41 8.79
N GLU A 284 -14.00 -13.89 7.61
CA GLU A 284 -13.86 -15.30 7.19
C GLU A 284 -12.39 -15.73 7.02
N LYS A 285 -11.48 -14.79 6.80
CA LYS A 285 -10.05 -15.04 6.65
C LYS A 285 -9.25 -14.69 7.89
N THR A 286 -9.79 -13.84 8.76
CA THR A 286 -9.11 -13.36 9.96
C THR A 286 -9.21 -14.37 11.10
N LYS A 287 -8.06 -14.68 11.73
CA LYS A 287 -7.97 -15.70 12.77
C LYS A 287 -7.09 -15.25 13.93
N ILE A 288 -7.51 -15.63 15.14
CA ILE A 288 -6.63 -15.56 16.32
C ILE A 288 -6.11 -16.98 16.58
N ILE A 289 -4.80 -17.15 16.45
CA ILE A 289 -4.14 -18.44 16.51
C ILE A 289 -3.22 -18.45 17.74
N ARG A 290 -3.39 -19.45 18.62
CA ARG A 290 -2.44 -19.72 19.69
C ARG A 290 -1.25 -20.48 19.12
N PHE A 291 -0.04 -20.00 19.41
CA PHE A 291 1.20 -20.61 18.92
C PHE A 291 2.33 -20.46 19.96
N GLY A 292 3.57 -20.86 19.61
CA GLY A 292 4.76 -20.66 20.43
C GLY A 292 5.02 -21.76 21.45
N LYS A 293 6.04 -21.54 22.26
CA LYS A 293 6.58 -22.52 23.24
C LYS A 293 5.51 -23.06 24.21
N ASN A 294 4.49 -22.26 24.50
CA ASN A 294 3.41 -22.61 25.43
C ASN A 294 2.19 -23.27 24.78
N ALA A 295 2.13 -23.36 23.44
CA ALA A 295 1.01 -23.98 22.73
C ALA A 295 0.96 -25.50 22.97
N SER A 296 2.12 -26.18 23.00
CA SER A 296 2.25 -27.62 23.28
C SER A 296 1.84 -27.99 24.70
N ILE A 297 2.10 -27.12 25.68
CA ILE A 297 1.72 -27.35 27.08
C ILE A 297 0.19 -27.25 27.26
N GLY A 298 -0.47 -26.36 26.54
CA GLY A 298 -1.94 -26.25 26.52
C GLY A 298 -2.63 -27.45 25.86
N ALA A 299 -2.09 -27.95 24.74
CA ALA A 299 -2.58 -29.12 24.05
C ALA A 299 -2.46 -30.39 24.92
N LEU A 300 -1.35 -30.53 25.66
CA LEU A 300 -1.14 -31.62 26.61
C LEU A 300 -2.12 -31.57 27.80
N LYS A 301 -2.48 -30.38 28.28
CA LYS A 301 -3.48 -30.21 29.35
C LYS A 301 -4.91 -30.53 28.86
N LEU A 302 -5.29 -30.09 27.65
CA LEU A 302 -6.59 -30.39 27.05
C LEU A 302 -6.71 -31.89 26.70
N GLY A 303 -5.66 -32.52 26.19
CA GLY A 303 -5.62 -33.96 25.94
C GLY A 303 -5.70 -34.82 27.21
N LYS A 304 -5.18 -34.33 28.35
CA LYS A 304 -5.35 -34.97 29.65
C LYS A 304 -6.75 -34.80 30.27
N GLN A 305 -7.42 -33.67 30.02
CA GLN A 305 -8.81 -33.48 30.46
C GLN A 305 -9.81 -34.36 29.68
N ASN A 306 -9.64 -34.46 28.36
CA ASN A 306 -10.48 -35.34 27.52
C ASN A 306 -10.26 -36.86 27.82
N ARG A 307 -9.09 -37.27 28.31
CA ARG A 307 -8.86 -38.63 28.75
C ARG A 307 -9.45 -38.95 30.15
N LYS A 308 -9.71 -37.94 30.98
CA LYS A 308 -10.36 -38.11 32.29
C LYS A 308 -11.90 -38.24 32.18
N HIS A 309 -12.51 -37.77 31.10
CA HIS A 309 -13.97 -37.87 30.87
C HIS A 309 -14.39 -39.09 30.03
N SER A 310 -13.43 -39.92 29.57
CA SER A 310 -13.71 -41.17 28.85
C SER A 310 -13.50 -42.44 29.69
N ILE A 311 -13.31 -42.30 31.01
CA ILE A 311 -13.23 -43.41 31.97
C ILE A 311 -14.14 -43.06 33.17
N SER A 312 -15.45 -43.09 32.94
CA SER A 312 -16.48 -43.19 33.93
C SER A 312 -17.75 -43.71 33.31
#